data_b8b73ecccb90013e6d6888a78bd302d6
#
_entry.id   b8b73ecccb90013e6d6888a78bd302d6
#
_cell.length_a   1.000
_cell.length_b   1.000
_cell.length_c   1.000
_cell.angle_alpha   90.00
_cell.angle_beta   90.00
_cell.angle_gamma   90.00
#
_symmetry.space_group_name_H-M   'P 1'
#
loop_
_entity.id
_entity.type
_entity.pdbx_description
1 polymer ?
#
loop_
_entity_poly.entity_id
_entity_poly.type
_entity_poly.pdbx_seq_one_letter_code
_entity_poly.pdbx_strand_id
1 'polypeptide(L)'
;MSEPICYVMVGLPGLGKSTIVKGMYKDADTFVYSTDDILERIAKFLGKTYDEVFEKHIKSATTEADIDLAYAIKEQKDIIWDQTNLGVGKRRKIINRMKQAGYQIRCSCIVPPEPGHFDDLKAWKRRLSNRSGKTIPPNIITSMYESYVEPTIDEGFDMITFYNMHGALLGIDYSEND
;
A
#
# COMPACT_ATOMS: atom_id res chain seq x y z
N MET A 1 -20.03 19.08 -1.09
CA MET A 1 -19.54 17.68 -1.00
C MET A 1 -18.12 17.79 -0.46
N SER A 2 -17.72 16.95 0.47
CA SER A 2 -16.32 16.91 0.95
C SER A 2 -15.40 16.49 -0.19
N GLU A 3 -14.17 17.00 -0.21
CA GLU A 3 -13.14 16.54 -1.17
C GLU A 3 -12.88 15.04 -0.96
N PRO A 4 -12.73 14.25 -2.06
CA PRO A 4 -12.43 12.85 -1.94
C PRO A 4 -11.01 12.64 -1.40
N ILE A 5 -10.79 11.53 -0.72
CA ILE A 5 -9.53 11.22 -0.05
C ILE A 5 -8.81 10.06 -0.77
N CYS A 6 -7.52 10.25 -1.03
CA CYS A 6 -6.63 9.17 -1.44
C CYS A 6 -5.75 8.75 -0.25
N TYR A 7 -5.97 7.54 0.25
CA TYR A 7 -5.15 6.92 1.30
C TYR A 7 -3.99 6.15 0.66
N VAL A 8 -2.78 6.62 0.82
CA VAL A 8 -1.56 5.95 0.32
C VAL A 8 -1.02 5.04 1.42
N MET A 9 -1.07 3.73 1.17
CA MET A 9 -0.47 2.76 2.09
C MET A 9 1.04 2.73 1.90
N VAL A 10 1.80 2.76 2.99
CA VAL A 10 3.27 2.63 2.98
C VAL A 10 3.67 1.52 3.94
N GLY A 11 4.54 0.62 3.49
CA GLY A 11 5.06 -0.44 4.34
C GLY A 11 5.48 -1.70 3.57
N LEU A 12 6.39 -2.44 4.15
CA LEU A 12 6.92 -3.68 3.59
C LEU A 12 5.84 -4.78 3.49
N PRO A 13 6.03 -5.78 2.63
CA PRO A 13 5.16 -6.96 2.63
C PRO A 13 5.12 -7.63 4.01
N GLY A 14 3.96 -8.13 4.41
CA GLY A 14 3.79 -8.86 5.69
C GLY A 14 3.71 -8.01 6.95
N LEU A 15 3.79 -6.67 6.86
CA LEU A 15 3.66 -5.78 8.03
C LEU A 15 2.22 -5.53 8.50
N GLY A 16 1.19 -5.94 7.71
CA GLY A 16 -0.20 -5.82 8.13
C GLY A 16 -1.02 -4.74 7.40
N LYS A 17 -0.54 -4.19 6.27
CA LYS A 17 -1.29 -3.23 5.44
C LYS A 17 -2.72 -3.68 5.17
N SER A 18 -2.92 -4.92 4.74
CA SER A 18 -4.25 -5.46 4.43
C SER A 18 -5.21 -5.47 5.63
N THR A 19 -4.70 -5.52 6.86
CA THR A 19 -5.51 -5.42 8.07
C THR A 19 -6.04 -4.00 8.25
N ILE A 20 -5.18 -3.00 8.02
CA ILE A 20 -5.57 -1.57 8.07
C ILE A 20 -6.57 -1.27 6.95
N VAL A 21 -6.26 -1.70 5.71
CA VAL A 21 -7.15 -1.52 4.56
C VAL A 21 -8.55 -2.08 4.85
N LYS A 22 -8.66 -3.29 5.38
CA LYS A 22 -9.95 -3.90 5.77
C LYS A 22 -10.69 -3.08 6.82
N GLY A 23 -9.97 -2.45 7.76
CA GLY A 23 -10.56 -1.56 8.76
C GLY A 23 -11.06 -0.24 8.19
N MET A 24 -10.45 0.26 7.12
CA MET A 24 -10.83 1.48 6.39
C MET A 24 -12.00 1.24 5.44
N TYR A 25 -12.22 -0.01 5.04
CA TYR A 25 -13.24 -0.43 4.07
C TYR A 25 -14.63 -0.47 4.73
N LYS A 26 -15.13 0.67 5.17
CA LYS A 26 -16.46 0.73 5.81
C LYS A 26 -17.58 1.13 4.87
N ASP A 27 -17.26 1.74 3.73
CA ASP A 27 -18.24 2.27 2.79
C ASP A 27 -18.12 1.62 1.41
N ALA A 28 -19.26 1.33 0.80
CA ALA A 28 -19.35 0.72 -0.54
C ALA A 28 -18.79 1.62 -1.66
N ASP A 29 -18.47 2.87 -1.35
CA ASP A 29 -17.97 3.88 -2.30
C ASP A 29 -16.44 4.01 -2.35
N THR A 30 -15.70 3.23 -1.57
CA THR A 30 -14.22 3.27 -1.59
C THR A 30 -13.66 2.32 -2.64
N PHE A 31 -12.78 2.83 -3.48
CA PHE A 31 -12.03 2.02 -4.47
C PHE A 31 -10.65 1.64 -3.94
N VAL A 32 -10.25 0.38 -4.07
CA VAL A 32 -8.90 -0.08 -3.73
C VAL A 32 -8.07 -0.31 -4.98
N TYR A 33 -7.02 0.46 -5.13
CA TYR A 33 -6.01 0.27 -6.16
C TYR A 33 -4.99 -0.77 -5.69
N SER A 34 -5.12 -2.01 -6.17
CA SER A 34 -4.25 -3.13 -5.81
C SER A 34 -3.99 -4.03 -7.01
N THR A 35 -2.77 -4.04 -7.52
CA THR A 35 -2.36 -5.00 -8.56
C THR A 35 -2.27 -6.42 -8.02
N ASP A 36 -1.99 -6.57 -6.73
CA ASP A 36 -1.91 -7.86 -6.04
C ASP A 36 -3.26 -8.57 -6.02
N ASP A 37 -4.36 -7.84 -5.75
CA ASP A 37 -5.71 -8.41 -5.71
C ASP A 37 -6.14 -8.94 -7.09
N ILE A 38 -5.77 -8.24 -8.15
CA ILE A 38 -6.02 -8.66 -9.53
C ILE A 38 -5.24 -9.94 -9.85
N LEU A 39 -3.96 -10.00 -9.47
CA LEU A 39 -3.13 -11.19 -9.66
C LEU A 39 -3.63 -12.38 -8.84
N GLU A 40 -4.08 -12.18 -7.60
CA GLU A 40 -4.68 -13.23 -6.78
C GLU A 40 -6.00 -13.75 -7.38
N ARG A 41 -6.82 -12.86 -7.96
CA ARG A 41 -8.03 -13.26 -8.70
C ARG A 41 -7.70 -14.08 -9.95
N ILE A 42 -6.69 -13.67 -10.73
CA ILE A 42 -6.22 -14.42 -11.90
C ILE A 42 -5.67 -15.80 -11.47
N ALA A 43 -4.86 -15.86 -10.43
CA ALA A 43 -4.31 -17.10 -9.89
C ALA A 43 -5.42 -18.07 -9.50
N LYS A 44 -6.42 -17.59 -8.75
CA LYS A 44 -7.59 -18.39 -8.34
C LYS A 44 -8.38 -18.89 -9.54
N PHE A 45 -8.62 -18.05 -10.54
CA PHE A 45 -9.36 -18.43 -11.76
C PHE A 45 -8.64 -19.52 -12.55
N LEU A 46 -7.30 -19.46 -12.63
CA LEU A 46 -6.47 -20.42 -13.35
C LEU A 46 -6.12 -21.67 -12.53
N GLY A 47 -6.50 -21.75 -11.26
CA GLY A 47 -6.08 -22.84 -10.35
C GLY A 47 -4.57 -22.86 -10.09
N LYS A 48 -3.93 -21.69 -10.08
CA LYS A 48 -2.48 -21.49 -9.91
C LYS A 48 -2.17 -20.70 -8.65
N THR A 49 -0.89 -20.66 -8.29
CA THR A 49 -0.39 -19.78 -7.22
C THR A 49 -0.14 -18.36 -7.77
N TYR A 50 -0.04 -17.38 -6.86
CA TYR A 50 0.34 -16.01 -7.21
C TYR A 50 1.70 -15.96 -7.95
N ASP A 51 2.69 -16.71 -7.46
CA ASP A 51 4.04 -16.72 -8.04
C ASP A 51 4.04 -17.25 -9.49
N GLU A 52 3.20 -18.25 -9.80
CA GLU A 52 3.08 -18.83 -11.16
C GLU A 52 2.42 -17.87 -12.18
N VAL A 53 1.64 -16.89 -11.71
CA VAL A 53 0.95 -15.96 -12.62
C VAL A 53 1.65 -14.61 -12.70
N PHE A 54 2.49 -14.26 -11.74
CA PHE A 54 3.04 -12.92 -11.56
C PHE A 54 3.72 -12.37 -12.81
N GLU A 55 4.77 -13.03 -13.30
CA GLU A 55 5.56 -12.53 -14.45
C GLU A 55 4.72 -12.35 -15.71
N LYS A 56 3.81 -13.29 -15.95
CA LYS A 56 2.97 -13.29 -17.15
C LYS A 56 1.87 -12.23 -17.11
N HIS A 57 1.32 -11.96 -15.94
CA HIS A 57 0.10 -11.16 -15.81
C HIS A 57 0.28 -9.80 -15.13
N ILE A 58 1.46 -9.47 -14.57
CA ILE A 58 1.68 -8.20 -13.86
C ILE A 58 1.38 -6.97 -14.73
N LYS A 59 1.76 -6.99 -16.01
CA LYS A 59 1.50 -5.85 -16.91
C LYS A 59 0.01 -5.67 -17.19
N SER A 60 -0.72 -6.75 -17.46
CA SER A 60 -2.17 -6.69 -17.69
C SER A 60 -2.93 -6.31 -16.42
N ALA A 61 -2.51 -6.83 -15.26
CA ALA A 61 -3.07 -6.45 -13.96
C ALA A 61 -2.86 -4.96 -13.66
N THR A 62 -1.69 -4.41 -13.99
CA THR A 62 -1.44 -2.97 -13.83
C THR A 62 -2.33 -2.14 -14.75
N THR A 63 -2.47 -2.55 -16.03
CA THR A 63 -3.35 -1.86 -16.99
C THR A 63 -4.80 -1.89 -16.51
N GLU A 64 -5.31 -3.02 -16.05
CA GLU A 64 -6.65 -3.15 -15.50
C GLU A 64 -6.85 -2.24 -14.29
N ALA A 65 -5.91 -2.27 -13.31
CA ALA A 65 -5.96 -1.39 -12.16
C ALA A 65 -5.98 0.09 -12.52
N ASP A 66 -5.22 0.50 -13.55
CA ASP A 66 -5.18 1.89 -14.02
C ASP A 66 -6.48 2.32 -14.71
N ILE A 67 -7.14 1.42 -15.42
CA ILE A 67 -8.47 1.68 -16.04
C ILE A 67 -9.52 1.88 -14.93
N ASP A 68 -9.55 0.97 -13.95
CA ASP A 68 -10.50 1.03 -12.84
C ASP A 68 -10.26 2.28 -11.97
N LEU A 69 -8.98 2.65 -11.76
CA LEU A 69 -8.61 3.88 -11.08
C LEU A 69 -9.12 5.13 -11.81
N ALA A 70 -8.99 5.17 -13.13
CA ALA A 70 -9.49 6.31 -13.92
C ALA A 70 -11.00 6.47 -13.78
N TYR A 71 -11.75 5.36 -13.73
CA TYR A 71 -13.17 5.37 -13.45
C TYR A 71 -13.49 5.86 -12.02
N ALA A 72 -12.78 5.35 -11.02
CA ALA A 72 -12.96 5.76 -9.62
C ALA A 72 -12.68 7.27 -9.42
N ILE A 73 -11.65 7.80 -10.09
CA ILE A 73 -11.34 9.24 -10.09
C ILE A 73 -12.49 10.05 -10.72
N LYS A 74 -13.02 9.60 -11.87
CA LYS A 74 -14.14 10.27 -12.52
C LYS A 74 -15.39 10.33 -11.62
N GLU A 75 -15.65 9.27 -10.88
CA GLU A 75 -16.77 9.16 -9.94
C GLU A 75 -16.46 9.83 -8.57
N GLN A 76 -15.28 10.43 -8.40
CA GLN A 76 -14.84 11.11 -7.17
C GLN A 76 -14.93 10.19 -5.92
N LYS A 77 -14.63 8.90 -6.09
CA LYS A 77 -14.62 7.92 -5.00
C LYS A 77 -13.41 8.11 -4.12
N ASP A 78 -13.53 7.81 -2.83
CA ASP A 78 -12.35 7.64 -1.99
C ASP A 78 -11.49 6.49 -2.51
N ILE A 79 -10.17 6.65 -2.46
CA ILE A 79 -9.22 5.68 -3.00
C ILE A 79 -8.27 5.20 -1.91
N ILE A 80 -8.07 3.89 -1.80
CA ILE A 80 -7.00 3.28 -1.04
C ILE A 80 -5.95 2.78 -2.02
N TRP A 81 -4.77 3.39 -2.02
CA TRP A 81 -3.64 2.96 -2.86
C TRP A 81 -2.82 1.90 -2.15
N ASP A 82 -3.24 0.63 -2.28
CA ASP A 82 -2.65 -0.51 -1.57
C ASP A 82 -1.48 -1.13 -2.35
N GLN A 83 -0.32 -0.50 -2.22
CA GLN A 83 0.97 -1.01 -2.65
C GLN A 83 2.01 -0.76 -1.54
N THR A 84 3.27 -1.19 -1.74
CA THR A 84 4.33 -0.99 -0.74
C THR A 84 4.77 0.47 -0.59
N ASN A 85 4.85 1.22 -1.69
CA ASN A 85 5.15 2.66 -1.79
C ASN A 85 6.35 3.13 -0.96
N LEU A 86 7.44 2.33 -0.94
CA LEU A 86 8.56 2.47 -0.02
C LEU A 86 9.42 3.72 -0.29
N GLY A 87 9.60 4.10 -1.54
CA GLY A 87 10.48 5.20 -1.93
C GLY A 87 9.73 6.49 -2.26
N VAL A 88 10.34 7.62 -1.94
CA VAL A 88 9.81 8.99 -2.16
C VAL A 88 9.39 9.22 -3.62
N GLY A 89 10.19 8.78 -4.59
CA GLY A 89 9.90 9.01 -6.01
C GLY A 89 8.60 8.36 -6.48
N LYS A 90 8.26 7.18 -5.94
CA LYS A 90 6.98 6.51 -6.24
C LYS A 90 5.81 7.25 -5.58
N ARG A 91 5.96 7.64 -4.32
CA ARG A 91 4.93 8.39 -3.60
C ARG A 91 4.62 9.74 -4.25
N ARG A 92 5.66 10.50 -4.68
CA ARG A 92 5.47 11.77 -5.40
C ARG A 92 4.64 11.63 -6.68
N LYS A 93 4.83 10.56 -7.44
CA LYS A 93 4.01 10.31 -8.65
C LYS A 93 2.53 10.11 -8.29
N ILE A 94 2.25 9.37 -7.22
CA ILE A 94 0.90 9.15 -6.72
C ILE A 94 0.29 10.47 -6.22
N ILE A 95 1.01 11.19 -5.35
CA ILE A 95 0.57 12.46 -4.77
C ILE A 95 0.25 13.47 -5.86
N ASN A 96 1.16 13.68 -6.82
CA ASN A 96 0.95 14.63 -7.92
C ASN A 96 -0.27 14.26 -8.77
N ARG A 97 -0.43 12.97 -9.13
CA ARG A 97 -1.59 12.49 -9.90
C ARG A 97 -2.89 12.74 -9.17
N MET A 98 -2.95 12.43 -7.89
CA MET A 98 -4.18 12.51 -7.11
C MET A 98 -4.51 13.96 -6.71
N LYS A 99 -3.52 14.80 -6.40
CA LYS A 99 -3.74 16.24 -6.19
C LYS A 99 -4.26 16.94 -7.44
N GLN A 100 -3.74 16.61 -8.62
CA GLN A 100 -4.26 17.13 -9.90
C GLN A 100 -5.72 16.71 -10.15
N ALA A 101 -6.15 15.58 -9.58
CA ALA A 101 -7.53 15.10 -9.66
C ALA A 101 -8.44 15.64 -8.53
N GLY A 102 -7.94 16.53 -7.66
CA GLY A 102 -8.72 17.19 -6.60
C GLY A 102 -8.87 16.37 -5.32
N TYR A 103 -7.93 15.48 -5.01
CA TYR A 103 -7.95 14.65 -3.80
C TYR A 103 -7.14 15.26 -2.66
N GLN A 104 -7.63 15.12 -1.43
CA GLN A 104 -6.78 15.15 -0.24
C GLN A 104 -5.94 13.88 -0.18
N ILE A 105 -4.66 13.98 0.24
CA ILE A 105 -3.74 12.85 0.25
C ILE A 105 -3.37 12.50 1.69
N ARG A 106 -3.81 11.35 2.16
CA ARG A 106 -3.47 10.83 3.48
C ARG A 106 -2.59 9.60 3.36
N CYS A 107 -1.61 9.48 4.24
CA CYS A 107 -0.72 8.32 4.29
C CYS A 107 -1.05 7.46 5.52
N SER A 108 -1.06 6.13 5.33
CA SER A 108 -1.04 5.16 6.42
C SER A 108 0.26 4.38 6.31
N CYS A 109 1.24 4.72 7.15
CA CYS A 109 2.56 4.12 7.15
C CYS A 109 2.68 3.06 8.25
N ILE A 110 3.09 1.84 7.87
CA ILE A 110 3.48 0.83 8.85
C ILE A 110 5.00 0.81 8.89
N VAL A 111 5.53 1.31 9.99
CA VAL A 111 6.97 1.43 10.23
C VAL A 111 7.59 0.03 10.30
N PRO A 112 8.66 -0.24 9.54
CA PRO A 112 9.38 -1.51 9.64
C PRO A 112 9.97 -1.71 11.03
N PRO A 113 10.11 -2.97 11.50
CA PRO A 113 10.80 -3.24 12.76
C PRO A 113 12.28 -2.83 12.66
N GLU A 114 12.78 -2.17 13.68
CA GLU A 114 14.19 -1.75 13.75
C GLU A 114 15.14 -2.95 13.89
N PRO A 115 16.40 -2.84 13.39
CA PRO A 115 17.38 -3.93 13.47
C PRO A 115 17.66 -4.47 14.87
N GLY A 116 17.42 -3.67 15.92
CA GLY A 116 17.59 -4.08 17.33
C GLY A 116 16.39 -4.82 17.94
N HIS A 117 15.23 -4.82 17.27
CA HIS A 117 14.01 -5.45 17.76
C HIS A 117 13.88 -6.88 17.23
N PHE A 118 14.64 -7.81 17.79
CA PHE A 118 14.74 -9.20 17.30
C PHE A 118 13.42 -9.95 17.28
N ASP A 119 12.54 -9.73 18.26
CA ASP A 119 11.23 -10.41 18.33
C ASP A 119 10.31 -9.96 17.19
N ASP A 120 10.27 -8.67 16.89
CA ASP A 120 9.49 -8.13 15.81
C ASP A 120 10.03 -8.56 14.44
N LEU A 121 11.36 -8.57 14.27
CA LEU A 121 11.99 -9.09 13.05
C LEU A 121 11.68 -10.57 12.84
N LYS A 122 11.71 -11.38 13.90
CA LYS A 122 11.35 -12.80 13.85
C LYS A 122 9.86 -12.99 13.50
N ALA A 123 9.00 -12.21 14.14
CA ALA A 123 7.56 -12.25 13.89
C ALA A 123 7.25 -11.84 12.44
N TRP A 124 7.90 -10.80 11.91
CA TRP A 124 7.76 -10.38 10.51
C TRP A 124 8.23 -11.45 9.53
N LYS A 125 9.43 -12.02 9.73
CA LYS A 125 9.94 -13.13 8.90
C LYS A 125 8.98 -14.32 8.88
N ARG A 126 8.40 -14.67 10.02
CA ARG A 126 7.39 -15.73 10.12
C ARG A 126 6.12 -15.39 9.34
N ARG A 127 5.65 -14.13 9.36
CA ARG A 127 4.51 -13.70 8.55
C ARG A 127 4.79 -13.81 7.06
N LEU A 128 6.01 -13.47 6.62
CA LEU A 128 6.42 -13.60 5.23
C LEU A 128 6.45 -15.05 4.76
N SER A 129 6.99 -15.98 5.59
CA SER A 129 7.08 -17.41 5.25
C SER A 129 5.71 -18.12 5.25
N ASN A 130 4.73 -17.61 5.98
CA ASN A 130 3.37 -18.19 6.04
C ASN A 130 2.45 -17.77 4.90
N ARG A 131 2.94 -17.02 3.90
CA ARG A 131 2.14 -16.60 2.73
C ARG A 131 2.11 -17.72 1.70
N SER A 132 1.08 -18.55 1.74
CA SER A 132 0.92 -19.65 0.78
C SER A 132 0.87 -19.14 -0.67
N GLY A 133 1.74 -19.70 -1.53
CA GLY A 133 1.78 -19.41 -2.97
C GLY A 133 2.23 -18.00 -3.35
N LYS A 134 2.77 -17.24 -2.39
CA LYS A 134 3.28 -15.87 -2.58
C LYS A 134 4.61 -15.71 -1.85
N THR A 135 5.67 -16.20 -2.49
CA THR A 135 7.02 -16.21 -1.92
C THR A 135 7.82 -15.02 -2.45
N ILE A 136 8.42 -14.27 -1.55
CA ILE A 136 9.33 -13.18 -1.93
C ILE A 136 10.76 -13.64 -1.61
N PRO A 137 11.68 -13.69 -2.59
CA PRO A 137 13.05 -14.07 -2.35
C PRO A 137 13.72 -13.21 -1.27
N PRO A 138 14.59 -13.76 -0.40
CA PRO A 138 15.21 -13.01 0.70
C PRO A 138 15.99 -11.77 0.26
N ASN A 139 16.69 -11.83 -0.87
CA ASN A 139 17.41 -10.69 -1.44
C ASN A 139 16.46 -9.55 -1.85
N ILE A 140 15.27 -9.88 -2.35
CA ILE A 140 14.24 -8.88 -2.69
C ILE A 140 13.68 -8.24 -1.42
N ILE A 141 13.44 -9.03 -0.37
CA ILE A 141 13.00 -8.50 0.94
C ILE A 141 14.05 -7.55 1.51
N THR A 142 15.34 -7.93 1.45
CA THR A 142 16.45 -7.07 1.91
C THR A 142 16.47 -5.76 1.11
N SER A 143 16.43 -5.84 -0.23
CA SER A 143 16.39 -4.65 -1.09
C SER A 143 15.17 -3.77 -0.82
N MET A 144 14.00 -4.36 -0.57
CA MET A 144 12.81 -3.62 -0.17
C MET A 144 12.99 -2.91 1.18
N TYR A 145 13.59 -3.58 2.15
CA TYR A 145 13.87 -3.00 3.47
C TYR A 145 14.82 -1.81 3.35
N GLU A 146 15.90 -1.95 2.59
CA GLU A 146 16.90 -0.89 2.32
C GLU A 146 16.31 0.28 1.51
N SER A 147 15.30 0.04 0.68
CA SER A 147 14.62 1.07 -0.11
C SER A 147 13.54 1.83 0.66
N TYR A 148 13.22 1.40 1.87
CA TYR A 148 12.25 2.10 2.70
C TYR A 148 12.78 3.45 3.14
N VAL A 149 12.02 4.48 2.83
CA VAL A 149 12.22 5.84 3.32
C VAL A 149 10.94 6.26 4.02
N GLU A 150 11.04 6.66 5.28
CA GLU A 150 9.88 7.13 6.05
C GLU A 150 9.20 8.30 5.33
N PRO A 151 7.87 8.27 5.17
CA PRO A 151 7.16 9.37 4.52
C PRO A 151 7.16 10.63 5.40
N THR A 152 7.24 11.79 4.76
CA THR A 152 7.19 13.09 5.41
C THR A 152 6.13 13.99 4.79
N ILE A 153 5.63 14.97 5.56
CA ILE A 153 4.66 15.97 5.08
C ILE A 153 5.19 16.76 3.88
N ASP A 154 6.49 17.01 3.83
CA ASP A 154 7.15 17.74 2.72
C ASP A 154 7.03 17.04 1.36
N GLU A 155 6.65 15.77 1.33
CA GLU A 155 6.35 15.07 0.08
C GLU A 155 5.02 15.53 -0.53
N GLY A 156 4.17 16.19 0.25
CA GLY A 156 2.87 16.72 -0.15
C GLY A 156 1.67 15.94 0.40
N PHE A 157 1.85 15.16 1.46
CA PHE A 157 0.76 14.58 2.22
C PHE A 157 0.06 15.64 3.07
N ASP A 158 -1.26 15.54 3.19
CA ASP A 158 -2.06 16.38 4.08
C ASP A 158 -2.08 15.80 5.50
N MET A 159 -1.93 14.47 5.63
CA MET A 159 -1.82 13.78 6.92
C MET A 159 -1.03 12.48 6.75
N ILE A 160 -0.22 12.14 7.75
CA ILE A 160 0.46 10.84 7.83
C ILE A 160 0.14 10.21 9.18
N THR A 161 -0.36 8.98 9.15
CA THR A 161 -0.59 8.16 10.36
C THR A 161 0.43 7.03 10.39
N PHE A 162 1.17 6.92 11.48
CA PHE A 162 2.19 5.89 11.67
C PHE A 162 1.67 4.79 12.58
N TYR A 163 1.87 3.55 12.16
CA TYR A 163 1.54 2.34 12.92
C TYR A 163 2.76 1.44 13.06
N ASN A 164 2.82 0.68 14.14
CA ASN A 164 3.76 -0.44 14.21
C ASN A 164 3.17 -1.68 13.49
N MET A 165 3.98 -2.72 13.35
CA MET A 165 3.55 -3.98 12.70
C MET A 165 2.45 -4.75 13.47
N HIS A 166 2.10 -4.35 14.68
CA HIS A 166 1.01 -4.91 15.49
C HIS A 166 -0.28 -4.09 15.38
N GLY A 167 -0.26 -3.00 14.60
CA GLY A 167 -1.39 -2.12 14.38
C GLY A 167 -1.59 -1.05 15.46
N ALA A 168 -0.64 -0.90 16.39
CA ALA A 168 -0.70 0.18 17.36
C ALA A 168 -0.28 1.51 16.73
N LEU A 169 -1.02 2.58 17.03
CA LEU A 169 -0.72 3.93 16.61
C LEU A 169 0.58 4.42 17.26
N LEU A 170 1.51 4.92 16.45
CA LEU A 170 2.78 5.51 16.90
C LEU A 170 2.73 7.03 16.89
N GLY A 171 2.05 7.65 15.93
CA GLY A 171 1.96 9.09 15.80
C GLY A 171 1.15 9.52 14.58
N ILE A 172 0.84 10.82 14.51
CA ILE A 172 0.15 11.44 13.39
C ILE A 172 0.81 12.78 13.10
N ASP A 173 1.20 12.99 11.84
CA ASP A 173 1.72 14.25 11.33
C ASP A 173 0.66 14.93 10.43
N TYR A 174 0.60 16.24 10.47
CA TYR A 174 -0.32 17.07 9.67
C TYR A 174 0.45 18.12 8.89
N SER A 175 -0.05 18.46 7.70
CA SER A 175 0.40 19.68 7.01
C SER A 175 -0.12 20.92 7.76
N GLU A 176 0.70 21.98 7.88
CA GLU A 176 0.35 23.23 8.57
C GLU A 176 -0.68 24.08 7.80
N ASN A 177 -1.27 23.54 6.73
CA ASN A 177 -2.25 24.25 5.92
C ASN A 177 -3.67 23.91 6.39
N ASP A 178 -4.09 24.55 7.48
CA ASP A 178 -5.48 24.81 7.87
C ASP A 178 -5.69 26.30 8.15
#